data_239bcb0b4cb3bb59c09d5eadcd930feb
#
_entry.id   239bcb0b4cb3bb59c09d5eadcd930feb
#
_cell.length_a   1.000
_cell.length_b   1.000
_cell.length_c   1.000
_cell.angle_alpha   90.00
_cell.angle_beta   90.00
_cell.angle_gamma   90.00
#
_symmetry.space_group_name_H-M   'P 1'
#
loop_
_entity.id
_entity.type
_entity.pdbx_description
1 polymer ?
#
loop_
_entity_poly.entity_id
_entity_poly.type
_entity_poly.pdbx_seq_one_letter_code
_entity_poly.pdbx_strand_id
1 'polypeptide(L)'
;MTKRISVYDLWSQKGKKKWAQTHIDTDIEAEAAFKAGIEIISCEPDHYFPKVRQVASGAFLSVGLKHGTVSSEQEAVKRGFEILEMGGDAVYCSHSVKWIEAMAKEGIPVTAHV
;
A
#
# COMPACT_ATOMS: atom_id res chain seq x y z
N MET A 1 -11.37 -1.82 -19.13
CA MET A 1 -10.66 -2.27 -17.94
C MET A 1 -9.71 -1.19 -17.45
N THR A 2 -9.83 -0.81 -16.20
CA THR A 2 -8.98 0.25 -15.65
C THR A 2 -7.58 -0.31 -15.36
N LYS A 3 -6.57 0.32 -15.93
CA LYS A 3 -5.19 -0.06 -15.66
C LYS A 3 -4.83 0.35 -14.22
N ARG A 4 -4.26 -0.61 -13.46
CA ARG A 4 -3.82 -0.35 -12.10
C ARG A 4 -2.55 0.50 -12.08
N ILE A 5 -2.52 1.51 -11.23
CA ILE A 5 -1.33 2.35 -11.05
C ILE A 5 -0.24 1.51 -10.42
N SER A 6 0.96 1.57 -10.98
CA SER A 6 2.11 0.77 -10.55
C SER A 6 3.20 1.65 -9.93
N VAL A 7 4.18 0.99 -9.31
CA VAL A 7 5.39 1.68 -8.82
C VAL A 7 6.07 2.43 -9.97
N TYR A 8 6.13 1.81 -11.14
CA TYR A 8 6.72 2.46 -12.32
C TYR A 8 6.00 3.77 -12.67
N ASP A 9 4.66 3.76 -12.60
CA ASP A 9 3.88 4.97 -12.89
C ASP A 9 4.25 6.10 -11.92
N LEU A 10 4.38 5.79 -10.64
CA LEU A 10 4.76 6.79 -9.63
C LEU A 10 6.14 7.34 -9.91
N TRP A 11 7.10 6.47 -10.23
CA TRP A 11 8.47 6.87 -10.49
C TRP A 11 8.59 7.71 -11.76
N SER A 12 7.96 7.26 -12.85
CA SER A 12 8.09 7.92 -14.16
C SER A 12 7.45 9.31 -14.20
N GLN A 13 6.49 9.56 -13.32
CA GLN A 13 5.82 10.86 -13.25
C GLN A 13 6.40 11.78 -12.17
N LYS A 14 7.47 11.36 -11.51
CA LYS A 14 8.09 12.15 -10.46
C LYS A 14 8.56 13.50 -11.02
N GLY A 15 8.16 14.58 -10.35
CA GLY A 15 8.46 15.94 -10.80
C GLY A 15 7.54 16.48 -11.89
N LYS A 16 6.66 15.64 -12.44
CA LYS A 16 5.74 16.03 -13.53
C LYS A 16 4.29 16.03 -13.09
N LYS A 17 3.92 15.15 -12.17
CA LYS A 17 2.55 15.00 -11.71
C LYS A 17 2.52 14.93 -10.19
N LYS A 18 1.46 15.52 -9.61
CA LYS A 18 1.17 15.37 -8.18
C LYS A 18 0.07 14.33 -8.04
N TRP A 19 0.28 13.41 -7.11
CA TRP A 19 -0.66 12.32 -6.85
C TRP A 19 -1.49 12.64 -5.63
N ALA A 20 -2.79 12.34 -5.68
CA ALA A 20 -3.66 12.49 -4.51
C ALA A 20 -3.67 11.20 -3.72
N GLN A 21 -3.55 11.31 -2.40
CA GLN A 21 -3.55 10.16 -1.50
C GLN A 21 -4.49 10.40 -0.34
N THR A 22 -5.19 9.34 0.10
CA THR A 22 -5.98 9.37 1.31
C THR A 22 -5.89 8.02 2.04
N HIS A 23 -6.16 8.05 3.33
CA HIS A 23 -6.28 6.84 4.14
C HIS A 23 -7.75 6.48 4.31
N ILE A 24 -8.05 5.18 4.26
CA ILE A 24 -9.43 4.70 4.42
C ILE A 24 -9.48 3.57 5.46
N ASP A 25 -10.64 3.42 6.09
CA ASP A 25 -10.85 2.39 7.09
C ASP A 25 -11.86 1.32 6.65
N THR A 26 -12.60 1.56 5.58
CA THR A 26 -13.61 0.63 5.09
C THR A 26 -13.62 0.56 3.57
N ASP A 27 -14.24 -0.50 3.04
CA ASP A 27 -14.42 -0.65 1.59
C ASP A 27 -15.34 0.43 1.01
N ILE A 28 -16.30 0.91 1.80
CA ILE A 28 -17.20 1.98 1.38
C ILE A 28 -16.41 3.27 1.14
N GLU A 29 -15.52 3.60 2.06
CA GLU A 29 -14.64 4.76 1.92
C GLU A 29 -13.69 4.60 0.73
N ALA A 30 -13.17 3.40 0.53
CA ALA A 30 -12.27 3.11 -0.59
C ALA A 30 -12.98 3.31 -1.92
N GLU A 31 -14.22 2.84 -2.04
CA GLU A 31 -15.00 3.02 -3.26
C GLU A 31 -15.26 4.50 -3.54
N ALA A 32 -15.64 5.25 -2.51
CA ALA A 32 -15.88 6.68 -2.64
C ALA A 32 -14.62 7.43 -3.06
N ALA A 33 -13.49 7.11 -2.44
CA ALA A 33 -12.20 7.74 -2.76
C ALA A 33 -11.79 7.45 -4.21
N PHE A 34 -11.90 6.19 -4.62
CA PHE A 34 -11.53 5.79 -5.98
C PHE A 34 -12.42 6.45 -7.03
N LYS A 35 -13.72 6.50 -6.78
CA LYS A 35 -14.68 7.17 -7.68
C LYS A 35 -14.41 8.67 -7.76
N ALA A 36 -13.92 9.27 -6.68
CA ALA A 36 -13.57 10.70 -6.67
C ALA A 36 -12.25 10.99 -7.37
N GLY A 37 -11.53 9.97 -7.83
CA GLY A 37 -10.27 10.14 -8.55
C GLY A 37 -9.02 10.10 -7.68
N ILE A 38 -9.13 9.68 -6.43
CA ILE A 38 -7.96 9.49 -5.58
C ILE A 38 -7.15 8.30 -6.10
N GLU A 39 -5.87 8.51 -6.31
CA GLU A 39 -5.01 7.56 -7.00
C GLU A 39 -4.26 6.62 -6.06
N ILE A 40 -3.86 7.13 -4.90
CA ILE A 40 -3.14 6.35 -3.90
C ILE A 40 -4.02 6.23 -2.66
N ILE A 41 -4.28 5.00 -2.24
CA ILE A 41 -5.13 4.75 -1.08
C ILE A 41 -4.32 3.95 -0.07
N SER A 42 -4.20 4.45 1.16
CA SER A 42 -3.56 3.70 2.23
C SER A 42 -4.63 3.05 3.10
N CYS A 43 -4.35 1.85 3.56
CA CYS A 43 -5.29 1.08 4.37
C CYS A 43 -4.55 0.03 5.19
N GLU A 44 -5.27 -0.61 6.11
CA GLU A 44 -4.74 -1.72 6.88
C GLU A 44 -5.07 -3.06 6.19
N PRO A 45 -4.30 -4.12 6.44
CA PRO A 45 -4.54 -5.44 5.84
C PRO A 45 -5.59 -6.22 6.62
N ASP A 46 -6.75 -5.60 6.84
CA ASP A 46 -7.83 -6.19 7.63
C ASP A 46 -8.77 -7.04 6.75
N HIS A 47 -9.78 -7.61 7.40
CA HIS A 47 -10.74 -8.51 6.73
C HIS A 47 -11.48 -7.85 5.56
N TYR A 48 -11.59 -6.54 5.56
CA TYR A 48 -12.25 -5.82 4.45
C TYR A 48 -11.32 -5.60 3.24
N PHE A 49 -10.05 -5.95 3.35
CA PHE A 49 -9.08 -5.65 2.28
C PHE A 49 -9.44 -6.29 0.93
N PRO A 50 -9.90 -7.54 0.86
CA PRO A 50 -10.28 -8.10 -0.45
C PRO A 50 -11.32 -7.25 -1.17
N LYS A 51 -12.26 -6.69 -0.41
CA LYS A 51 -13.29 -5.82 -0.98
C LYS A 51 -12.70 -4.47 -1.39
N VAL A 52 -11.78 -3.92 -0.60
CA VAL A 52 -11.06 -2.68 -0.95
C VAL A 52 -10.37 -2.85 -2.30
N ARG A 53 -9.62 -3.95 -2.47
CA ARG A 53 -8.93 -4.21 -3.74
C ARG A 53 -9.91 -4.29 -4.90
N GLN A 54 -11.07 -4.89 -4.68
CA GLN A 54 -12.10 -5.05 -5.69
C GLN A 54 -12.71 -3.71 -6.11
N VAL A 55 -13.13 -2.89 -5.13
CA VAL A 55 -13.82 -1.62 -5.43
C VAL A 55 -12.87 -0.51 -5.88
N ALA A 56 -11.60 -0.61 -5.56
CA ALA A 56 -10.58 0.36 -5.95
C ALA A 56 -9.55 -0.29 -6.87
N SER A 57 -10.03 -0.98 -7.88
CA SER A 57 -9.21 -1.86 -8.73
C SER A 57 -8.04 -1.16 -9.43
N GLY A 58 -8.20 0.12 -9.79
CA GLY A 58 -7.15 0.89 -10.47
C GLY A 58 -6.24 1.68 -9.54
N ALA A 59 -6.54 1.76 -8.24
CA ALA A 59 -5.77 2.54 -7.31
C ALA A 59 -4.47 1.85 -6.91
N PHE A 60 -3.47 2.65 -6.53
CA PHE A 60 -2.26 2.16 -5.91
C PHE A 60 -2.55 1.99 -4.41
N LEU A 61 -2.52 0.76 -3.92
CA LEU A 61 -2.83 0.47 -2.52
C LEU A 61 -1.55 0.33 -1.69
N SER A 62 -1.38 1.24 -0.74
CA SER A 62 -0.29 1.23 0.23
C SER A 62 -0.84 0.65 1.52
N VAL A 63 -0.43 -0.58 1.86
CA VAL A 63 -1.04 -1.37 2.93
C VAL A 63 -0.14 -1.42 4.15
N GLY A 64 -0.67 -1.09 5.31
CA GLY A 64 0.12 -0.93 6.53
C GLY A 64 0.64 -2.21 7.13
N LEU A 65 1.84 -2.12 7.74
CA LEU A 65 2.28 -3.08 8.73
C LEU A 65 1.63 -2.67 10.03
N LYS A 66 0.59 -3.38 10.43
CA LYS A 66 -0.21 -3.00 11.59
C LYS A 66 0.61 -3.08 12.87
N HIS A 67 0.58 -2.01 13.66
CA HIS A 67 1.27 -1.96 14.94
C HIS A 67 0.83 -3.11 15.85
N GLY A 68 1.81 -3.72 16.53
CA GLY A 68 1.53 -4.80 17.46
C GLY A 68 1.40 -6.19 16.83
N THR A 69 1.49 -6.28 15.49
CA THR A 69 1.36 -7.57 14.79
C THR A 69 2.70 -8.09 14.25
N VAL A 70 3.73 -7.26 14.24
CA VAL A 70 5.05 -7.60 13.71
C VAL A 70 6.11 -7.17 14.71
N SER A 71 7.02 -8.05 15.06
CA SER A 71 8.01 -7.80 16.09
C SER A 71 9.46 -8.02 15.69
N SER A 72 9.74 -8.36 14.43
CA SER A 72 11.11 -8.58 13.96
C SER A 72 11.25 -8.25 12.48
N GLU A 73 12.50 -8.11 12.01
CA GLU A 73 12.79 -7.90 10.60
C GLU A 73 12.24 -9.05 9.74
N GLN A 74 12.42 -10.28 10.20
CA GLN A 74 11.96 -11.46 9.47
C GLN A 74 10.43 -11.46 9.36
N GLU A 75 9.74 -11.12 10.43
CA GLU A 75 8.30 -11.03 10.40
C GLU A 75 7.82 -9.92 9.48
N ALA A 76 8.52 -8.78 9.47
CA ALA A 76 8.19 -7.66 8.58
C ALA A 76 8.29 -8.07 7.12
N VAL A 77 9.38 -8.77 6.74
CA VAL A 77 9.57 -9.26 5.37
C VAL A 77 8.47 -10.25 5.01
N LYS A 78 8.19 -11.20 5.88
CA LYS A 78 7.14 -12.20 5.66
C LYS A 78 5.77 -11.52 5.46
N ARG A 79 5.43 -10.60 6.35
CA ARG A 79 4.16 -9.90 6.27
C ARG A 79 4.08 -9.03 5.01
N GLY A 80 5.22 -8.43 4.62
CA GLY A 80 5.29 -7.65 3.39
C GLY A 80 4.95 -8.49 2.16
N PHE A 81 5.50 -9.69 2.05
CA PHE A 81 5.17 -10.59 0.95
C PHE A 81 3.70 -11.01 1.00
N GLU A 82 3.15 -11.26 2.18
CA GLU A 82 1.73 -11.59 2.32
C GLU A 82 0.84 -10.45 1.82
N ILE A 83 1.21 -9.21 2.14
CA ILE A 83 0.48 -8.03 1.68
C ILE A 83 0.48 -7.93 0.16
N LEU A 84 1.63 -8.17 -0.47
CA LEU A 84 1.71 -8.16 -1.93
C LEU A 84 0.87 -9.27 -2.53
N GLU A 85 0.88 -10.44 -1.93
CA GLU A 85 0.09 -11.59 -2.39
C GLU A 85 -1.41 -11.30 -2.27
N MET A 86 -1.83 -10.55 -1.26
CA MET A 86 -3.22 -10.14 -1.09
C MET A 86 -3.68 -9.15 -2.15
N GLY A 87 -2.75 -8.52 -2.87
CA GLY A 87 -3.06 -7.52 -3.88
C GLY A 87 -2.65 -6.09 -3.52
N GLY A 88 -1.92 -5.89 -2.43
CA GLY A 88 -1.34 -4.60 -2.11
C GLY A 88 -0.22 -4.26 -3.09
N ASP A 89 -0.03 -2.97 -3.36
CA ASP A 89 1.00 -2.51 -4.29
C ASP A 89 2.28 -2.10 -3.59
N ALA A 90 2.18 -1.73 -2.31
CA ALA A 90 3.32 -1.41 -1.48
C ALA A 90 2.96 -1.64 -0.02
N VAL A 91 3.99 -1.79 0.80
CA VAL A 91 3.83 -1.90 2.25
C VAL A 91 4.09 -0.52 2.86
N TYR A 92 3.16 -0.04 3.68
CA TYR A 92 3.36 1.18 4.44
C TYR A 92 3.99 0.82 5.78
N CYS A 93 5.16 1.38 6.05
CA CYS A 93 5.89 1.07 7.28
C CYS A 93 6.25 2.34 8.03
N SER A 94 5.78 2.44 9.27
CA SER A 94 6.09 3.54 10.18
C SER A 94 6.88 3.07 11.40
N HIS A 95 7.42 1.86 11.37
CA HIS A 95 8.13 1.28 12.51
C HIS A 95 9.59 1.72 12.54
N SER A 96 10.49 0.95 11.98
CA SER A 96 11.90 1.26 12.03
C SER A 96 12.54 1.28 10.65
N VAL A 97 13.59 2.06 10.51
CA VAL A 97 14.36 2.12 9.26
C VAL A 97 14.95 0.75 8.93
N LYS A 98 15.30 -0.03 9.95
CA LYS A 98 15.81 -1.39 9.76
C LYS A 98 14.81 -2.30 9.05
N TRP A 99 13.54 -2.19 9.41
CA TRP A 99 12.50 -3.00 8.79
C TRP A 99 12.25 -2.55 7.35
N ILE A 100 12.27 -1.23 7.12
CA ILE A 100 12.14 -0.67 5.77
C ILE A 100 13.26 -1.19 4.89
N GLU A 101 14.50 -1.14 5.38
CA GLU A 101 15.67 -1.65 4.65
C GLU A 101 15.54 -3.15 4.37
N ALA A 102 15.16 -3.93 5.38
CA ALA A 102 15.02 -5.38 5.23
C ALA A 102 14.01 -5.74 4.14
N MET A 103 12.86 -5.08 4.12
CA MET A 103 11.84 -5.31 3.10
C MET A 103 12.32 -4.86 1.72
N ALA A 104 12.92 -3.67 1.64
CA ALA A 104 13.40 -3.13 0.37
C ALA A 104 14.48 -4.00 -0.26
N LYS A 105 15.36 -4.59 0.53
CA LYS A 105 16.40 -5.50 0.04
C LYS A 105 15.81 -6.74 -0.63
N GLU A 106 14.63 -7.15 -0.21
CA GLU A 106 13.94 -8.31 -0.80
C GLU A 106 13.06 -7.92 -1.99
N GLY A 107 13.10 -6.66 -2.41
CA GLY A 107 12.33 -6.21 -3.56
C GLY A 107 10.89 -5.81 -3.25
N ILE A 108 10.53 -5.70 -1.97
CA ILE A 108 9.19 -5.28 -1.57
C ILE A 108 9.11 -3.75 -1.69
N PRO A 109 8.16 -3.21 -2.46
CA PRO A 109 7.95 -1.76 -2.48
C PRO A 109 7.49 -1.28 -1.11
N VAL A 110 8.13 -0.25 -0.58
CA VAL A 110 7.82 0.27 0.76
C VAL A 110 7.53 1.76 0.68
N THR A 111 6.43 2.17 1.29
CA THR A 111 6.13 3.56 1.57
C THR A 111 6.53 3.81 3.01
N ALA A 112 7.56 4.61 3.21
CA ALA A 112 8.11 4.84 4.54
C ALA A 112 7.53 6.09 5.18
N HIS A 113 7.21 6.00 6.46
CA HIS A 113 6.86 7.16 7.27
C HIS A 113 8.06 7.49 8.16
N VAL A 114 8.65 8.61 7.92
CA VAL A 114 9.87 9.07 8.61
C VAL A 114 9.60 10.29 9.47
#